data_54ae6e61f5c7b5f5105ece2cfc34b651
#
_entry.id   54ae6e61f5c7b5f5105ece2cfc34b651
#
_cell.length_a   1.000
_cell.length_b   1.000
_cell.length_c   1.000
_cell.angle_alpha   90.00
_cell.angle_beta   90.00
_cell.angle_gamma   90.00
#
_symmetry.space_group_name_H-M   'P 1'
#
loop_
_entity.id
_entity.type
_entity.pdbx_description
1 polymer ?
#
loop_
_entity_poly.entity_id
_entity_poly.type
_entity_poly.pdbx_seq_one_letter_code
_entity_poly.pdbx_strand_id
1 'polypeptide(L)'
;SVKSIGNSTTTPRDLEDDLDVWIIQMALAESVAARLRKHGFKCKTIEITVRDNGLFRFSRQKQLHHPTNITDEIVTAAFQLFKDYYKWEHPIRSLGIRAVDLVLDDIPVQLELFGNQEKQEKLEKMDRTVDEIRRRFGYFSIQRAVMYQDKVLSHLDAGTHTVHPHSYFHG
;
A
#
# COMPACT_ATOMS: atom_id res chain seq x y z
N SER A 1 21.74 0.28 1.18
CA SER A 1 20.58 0.34 2.08
C SER A 1 19.29 0.45 1.29
N VAL A 2 18.25 -0.26 1.70
CA VAL A 2 16.92 -0.18 1.08
C VAL A 2 16.32 1.20 1.40
N LYS A 3 15.99 1.98 0.37
CA LYS A 3 15.48 3.35 0.56
C LYS A 3 13.96 3.43 0.47
N SER A 4 13.34 2.52 -0.26
CA SER A 4 11.90 2.49 -0.44
C SER A 4 11.41 1.09 -0.83
N ILE A 5 10.14 0.82 -0.59
CA ILE A 5 9.44 -0.37 -1.04
C ILE A 5 8.15 0.08 -1.69
N GLY A 6 7.93 -0.33 -2.93
CA GLY A 6 6.74 0.08 -3.66
C GLY A 6 6.21 -1.01 -4.58
N ASN A 7 4.99 -0.81 -5.02
CA ASN A 7 4.36 -1.62 -6.04
C ASN A 7 3.43 -0.75 -6.90
N SER A 8 3.32 -1.11 -8.17
CA SER A 8 2.42 -0.44 -9.11
C SER A 8 1.82 -1.47 -10.05
N THR A 9 0.68 -1.12 -10.63
CA THR A 9 0.01 -1.98 -11.59
C THR A 9 -0.67 -1.16 -12.68
N THR A 10 -0.59 -1.66 -13.91
CA THR A 10 -1.55 -1.31 -14.94
C THR A 10 -2.79 -2.15 -14.68
N THR A 11 -3.93 -1.52 -14.57
CA THR A 11 -5.16 -2.20 -14.14
C THR A 11 -5.73 -3.08 -15.25
N PRO A 12 -6.42 -4.19 -14.91
CA PRO A 12 -7.02 -5.09 -15.91
C PRO A 12 -8.07 -4.40 -16.80
N ARG A 13 -8.74 -3.40 -16.26
CA ARG A 13 -9.63 -2.47 -16.95
C ARG A 13 -9.40 -1.07 -16.42
N ASP A 14 -9.85 -0.07 -17.14
CA ASP A 14 -9.83 1.30 -16.66
C ASP A 14 -10.68 1.44 -15.39
N LEU A 15 -10.18 2.19 -14.43
CA LEU A 15 -10.89 2.49 -13.19
C LEU A 15 -11.76 3.72 -13.40
N GLU A 16 -13.00 3.67 -12.96
CA GLU A 16 -14.01 4.69 -13.25
C GLU A 16 -14.52 5.42 -12.01
N ASP A 17 -14.31 4.87 -10.82
CA ASP A 17 -14.79 5.45 -9.57
C ASP A 17 -13.87 5.21 -8.39
N ASP A 18 -14.20 5.83 -7.26
CA ASP A 18 -13.43 5.75 -6.03
C ASP A 18 -13.35 4.33 -5.46
N LEU A 19 -14.40 3.52 -5.63
CA LEU A 19 -14.39 2.15 -5.14
C LEU A 19 -13.37 1.30 -5.90
N ASP A 20 -13.29 1.47 -7.21
CA ASP A 20 -12.28 0.81 -8.03
C ASP A 20 -10.87 1.13 -7.54
N VAL A 21 -10.61 2.41 -7.27
CA VAL A 21 -9.32 2.87 -6.73
C VAL A 21 -9.03 2.27 -5.37
N TRP A 22 -10.02 2.25 -4.48
CA TRP A 22 -9.88 1.66 -3.15
C TRP A 22 -9.46 0.19 -3.22
N ILE A 23 -10.10 -0.61 -4.10
CA ILE A 23 -9.78 -2.03 -4.27
C ILE A 23 -8.35 -2.21 -4.74
N ILE A 24 -7.93 -1.47 -5.77
CA ILE A 24 -6.56 -1.55 -6.29
C ILE A 24 -5.54 -1.07 -5.27
N GLN A 25 -5.80 0.04 -4.60
CA GLN A 25 -4.90 0.55 -3.56
C GLN A 25 -4.80 -0.40 -2.37
N MET A 26 -5.88 -1.07 -1.99
CA MET A 26 -5.85 -2.10 -0.96
C MET A 26 -4.92 -3.25 -1.34
N ALA A 27 -5.04 -3.76 -2.57
CA ALA A 27 -4.16 -4.83 -3.07
C ALA A 27 -2.69 -4.40 -3.06
N LEU A 28 -2.40 -3.18 -3.52
CA LEU A 28 -1.04 -2.64 -3.51
C LEU A 28 -0.51 -2.41 -2.09
N ALA A 29 -1.33 -1.86 -1.21
CA ALA A 29 -0.97 -1.61 0.18
C ALA A 29 -0.67 -2.91 0.95
N GLU A 30 -1.46 -3.95 0.72
CA GLU A 30 -1.19 -5.27 1.31
C GLU A 30 0.19 -5.81 0.88
N SER A 31 0.52 -5.68 -0.39
CA SER A 31 1.82 -6.10 -0.92
C SER A 31 2.98 -5.30 -0.30
N VAL A 32 2.86 -3.98 -0.28
CA VAL A 32 3.89 -3.09 0.27
C VAL A 32 4.08 -3.31 1.77
N ALA A 33 2.98 -3.35 2.52
CA ALA A 33 3.01 -3.55 3.97
C ALA A 33 3.60 -4.92 4.35
N ALA A 34 3.21 -5.98 3.65
CA ALA A 34 3.75 -7.32 3.90
C ALA A 34 5.27 -7.36 3.70
N ARG A 35 5.78 -6.67 2.69
CA ARG A 35 7.23 -6.58 2.46
C ARG A 35 7.94 -5.76 3.51
N LEU A 36 7.35 -4.65 3.96
CA LEU A 36 7.89 -3.88 5.08
C LEU A 36 8.05 -4.77 6.31
N ARG A 37 7.01 -5.50 6.67
CA ARG A 37 7.03 -6.42 7.83
C ARG A 37 8.06 -7.54 7.65
N LYS A 38 8.11 -8.14 6.46
CA LYS A 38 9.04 -9.23 6.14
C LYS A 38 10.50 -8.80 6.30
N HIS A 39 10.81 -7.58 5.91
CA HIS A 39 12.19 -7.06 5.94
C HIS A 39 12.52 -6.24 7.20
N GLY A 40 11.57 -6.15 8.15
CA GLY A 40 11.80 -5.46 9.42
C GLY A 40 11.81 -3.94 9.32
N PHE A 41 11.01 -3.37 8.41
CA PHE A 41 10.92 -1.93 8.22
C PHE A 41 9.55 -1.36 8.60
N LYS A 42 9.54 -0.07 8.89
CA LYS A 42 8.39 0.82 8.88
C LYS A 42 8.70 2.00 7.96
N CYS A 43 7.68 2.63 7.40
CA CYS A 43 7.84 3.82 6.59
C CYS A 43 7.29 5.05 7.30
N LYS A 44 7.90 6.21 7.03
CA LYS A 44 7.44 7.51 7.54
C LYS A 44 6.65 8.30 6.52
N THR A 45 6.73 7.91 5.24
CA THR A 45 6.11 8.65 4.14
C THR A 45 5.48 7.67 3.15
N ILE A 46 4.30 8.00 2.67
CA ILE A 46 3.61 7.28 1.59
C ILE A 46 3.57 8.15 0.35
N GLU A 47 3.94 7.57 -0.78
CA GLU A 47 3.82 8.17 -2.11
C GLU A 47 2.83 7.38 -2.94
N ILE A 48 1.98 8.09 -3.66
CA ILE A 48 1.12 7.50 -4.70
C ILE A 48 1.54 8.00 -6.08
N THR A 49 1.32 7.15 -7.07
CA THR A 49 1.42 7.48 -8.49
C THR A 49 0.10 7.15 -9.15
N VAL A 50 -0.39 8.06 -9.98
CA VAL A 50 -1.64 7.89 -10.74
C VAL A 50 -1.35 8.21 -12.20
N ARG A 51 -1.81 7.36 -13.11
CA ARG A 51 -1.81 7.62 -14.55
C ARG A 51 -3.22 7.35 -15.08
N ASP A 52 -3.79 8.33 -15.75
CA ASP A 52 -5.08 8.17 -16.42
C ASP A 52 -4.91 7.64 -17.86
N ASN A 53 -6.02 7.39 -18.53
CA ASN A 53 -5.99 6.94 -19.92
C ASN A 53 -5.74 8.06 -20.94
N GLY A 54 -5.74 9.32 -20.49
CA GLY A 54 -5.39 10.50 -21.30
C GLY A 54 -3.89 10.85 -21.25
N LEU A 55 -3.05 9.95 -20.72
CA LEU A 55 -1.59 10.11 -20.56
C LEU A 55 -1.17 11.09 -19.45
N PHE A 56 -2.10 11.64 -18.71
CA PHE A 56 -1.76 12.45 -17.53
C PHE A 56 -1.22 11.55 -16.41
N ARG A 57 -0.12 11.99 -15.81
CA ARG A 57 0.54 11.26 -14.74
C ARG A 57 0.98 12.22 -13.64
N PHE A 58 0.75 11.85 -12.40
CA PHE A 58 1.29 12.59 -11.27
C PHE A 58 1.72 11.67 -10.13
N SER A 59 2.56 12.20 -9.27
CA SER A 59 2.93 11.60 -7.98
C SER A 59 2.70 12.61 -6.86
N ARG A 60 2.25 12.11 -5.73
CA ARG A 60 2.10 12.90 -4.49
C ARG A 60 2.54 12.06 -3.32
N GLN A 61 3.09 12.72 -2.32
CA GLN A 61 3.52 12.06 -1.09
C GLN A 61 2.99 12.79 0.14
N LYS A 62 2.88 12.03 1.22
CA LYS A 62 2.43 12.52 2.52
C LYS A 62 3.28 11.89 3.61
N GLN A 63 3.78 12.75 4.51
CA GLN A 63 4.43 12.28 5.73
C GLN A 63 3.36 11.81 6.72
N LEU A 64 3.60 10.65 7.32
CA LEU A 64 2.71 10.06 8.31
C LEU A 64 3.00 10.63 9.71
N HIS A 65 2.01 10.56 10.59
CA HIS A 65 2.18 11.01 11.97
C HIS A 65 3.18 10.17 12.76
N HIS A 66 3.26 8.86 12.42
CA HIS A 66 4.21 7.92 13.02
C HIS A 66 4.64 6.91 11.96
N PRO A 67 5.81 6.28 12.12
CA PRO A 67 6.23 5.20 11.24
C PRO A 67 5.26 4.01 11.31
N THR A 68 5.01 3.38 10.19
CA THR A 68 4.07 2.25 10.12
C THR A 68 4.49 1.18 9.12
N ASN A 69 4.05 -0.05 9.36
CA ASN A 69 4.00 -1.16 8.42
C ASN A 69 2.61 -1.83 8.43
N ILE A 70 1.60 -1.12 8.91
CA ILE A 70 0.22 -1.60 9.05
C ILE A 70 -0.53 -1.31 7.76
N THR A 71 -1.12 -2.33 7.15
CA THR A 71 -1.81 -2.23 5.86
C THR A 71 -2.90 -1.16 5.89
N ASP A 72 -3.75 -1.16 6.90
CA ASP A 72 -4.86 -0.20 7.01
C ASP A 72 -4.38 1.25 7.07
N GLU A 73 -3.29 1.51 7.76
CA GLU A 73 -2.72 2.86 7.84
C GLU A 73 -2.12 3.30 6.50
N ILE A 74 -1.46 2.39 5.79
CA ILE A 74 -0.87 2.67 4.48
C ILE A 74 -1.96 2.94 3.44
N VAL A 75 -2.98 2.09 3.34
CA VAL A 75 -4.06 2.29 2.35
C VAL A 75 -4.89 3.54 2.67
N THR A 76 -5.14 3.83 3.94
CA THR A 76 -5.87 5.04 4.33
C THR A 76 -5.13 6.30 3.91
N ALA A 77 -3.82 6.36 4.12
CA ALA A 77 -2.99 7.48 3.69
C ALA A 77 -2.95 7.60 2.16
N ALA A 78 -2.80 6.50 1.45
CA ALA A 78 -2.78 6.47 -0.02
C ALA A 78 -4.11 6.93 -0.61
N PHE A 79 -5.22 6.45 -0.09
CA PHE A 79 -6.54 6.84 -0.56
C PHE A 79 -6.86 8.32 -0.27
N GLN A 80 -6.45 8.82 0.88
CA GLN A 80 -6.61 10.23 1.21
C GLN A 80 -5.81 11.12 0.24
N LEU A 81 -4.57 10.76 -0.09
CA LEU A 81 -3.79 11.46 -1.11
C LEU A 81 -4.49 11.46 -2.46
N PHE A 82 -5.05 10.33 -2.84
CA PHE A 82 -5.82 10.21 -4.08
C PHE A 82 -7.03 11.15 -4.07
N LYS A 83 -7.81 11.15 -3.00
CA LYS A 83 -9.00 12.01 -2.86
C LYS A 83 -8.65 13.49 -2.84
N ASP A 84 -7.53 13.86 -2.27
CA ASP A 84 -7.12 15.26 -2.16
C ASP A 84 -6.63 15.84 -3.49
N TYR A 85 -6.02 15.02 -4.35
CA TYR A 85 -5.29 15.52 -5.53
C TYR A 85 -5.81 15.05 -6.87
N TYR A 86 -6.56 13.95 -6.95
CA TYR A 86 -7.08 13.48 -8.23
C TYR A 86 -8.51 13.98 -8.48
N LYS A 87 -8.72 14.52 -9.68
CA LYS A 87 -10.04 14.89 -10.17
C LYS A 87 -10.39 13.99 -11.33
N TRP A 88 -11.57 13.40 -11.28
CA TRP A 88 -12.08 12.46 -12.28
C TRP A 88 -12.38 13.13 -13.63
N GLU A 89 -11.35 13.54 -14.36
CA GLU A 89 -11.48 14.02 -15.72
C GLU A 89 -11.42 12.87 -16.73
N HIS A 90 -10.65 11.82 -16.40
CA HIS A 90 -10.48 10.63 -17.21
C HIS A 90 -10.45 9.38 -16.33
N PRO A 91 -10.83 8.20 -16.87
CA PRO A 91 -10.59 6.93 -16.21
C PRO A 91 -9.10 6.70 -15.92
N ILE A 92 -8.81 5.95 -14.87
CA ILE A 92 -7.45 5.66 -14.44
C ILE A 92 -6.97 4.36 -15.08
N ARG A 93 -5.74 4.39 -15.59
CA ARG A 93 -5.08 3.25 -16.24
C ARG A 93 -4.08 2.54 -15.35
N SER A 94 -3.44 3.24 -14.43
CA SER A 94 -2.39 2.67 -13.58
C SER A 94 -2.31 3.39 -12.24
N LEU A 95 -2.03 2.63 -11.19
CA LEU A 95 -1.84 3.11 -9.82
C LEU A 95 -0.56 2.53 -9.24
N GLY A 96 0.07 3.30 -8.35
CA GLY A 96 1.21 2.85 -7.57
C GLY A 96 1.15 3.35 -6.14
N ILE A 97 1.72 2.58 -5.23
CA ILE A 97 1.98 2.97 -3.84
C ILE A 97 3.44 2.66 -3.53
N ARG A 98 4.12 3.61 -2.91
CA ARG A 98 5.49 3.44 -2.46
C ARG A 98 5.63 3.93 -1.03
N ALA A 99 6.22 3.08 -0.19
CA ALA A 99 6.65 3.40 1.15
C ALA A 99 8.07 3.97 1.08
N VAL A 100 8.25 5.17 1.57
CA VAL A 100 9.55 5.88 1.57
C VAL A 100 9.93 6.30 2.98
N ASP A 101 11.15 6.79 3.15
CA ASP A 101 11.71 7.14 4.45
C ASP A 101 11.63 5.97 5.44
N LEU A 102 12.25 4.86 5.04
CA LEU A 102 12.21 3.63 5.81
C LEU A 102 13.06 3.73 7.07
N VAL A 103 12.53 3.21 8.16
CA VAL A 103 13.24 3.02 9.44
C VAL A 103 13.10 1.57 9.87
N LEU A 104 13.99 1.12 10.76
CA LEU A 104 13.87 -0.22 11.34
C LEU A 104 12.64 -0.30 12.24
N ASP A 105 11.99 -1.45 12.27
CA ASP A 105 10.74 -1.65 13.01
C ASP A 105 10.93 -1.74 14.55
N ASP A 106 12.17 -1.90 15.00
CA ASP A 106 12.54 -1.92 16.41
C ASP A 106 12.76 -0.53 17.02
N ILE A 107 12.68 0.54 16.20
CA ILE A 107 12.78 1.91 16.71
C ILE A 107 11.56 2.21 17.58
N PRO A 108 11.74 2.65 18.84
CA PRO A 108 10.62 3.00 19.70
C PRO A 108 9.77 4.10 19.04
N VAL A 109 8.50 3.80 18.82
CA VAL A 109 7.54 4.81 18.42
C VAL A 109 7.25 5.70 19.62
N GLN A 110 7.35 7.03 19.46
CA GLN A 110 6.88 7.94 20.47
C GLN A 110 5.41 7.63 20.76
N LEU A 111 5.15 7.22 22.01
CA LEU A 111 3.80 6.93 22.46
C LEU A 111 2.95 8.19 22.35
N GLU A 112 1.98 8.18 21.48
CA GLU A 112 0.94 9.19 21.51
C GLU A 112 0.16 9.05 22.83
N LEU A 113 -0.02 10.18 23.52
CA LEU A 113 -0.66 10.28 24.82
C LEU A 113 -2.15 9.85 24.84
N PHE A 114 -2.71 9.40 23.69
CA PHE A 114 -4.16 9.20 23.51
C PHE A 114 -4.57 7.78 23.06
N GLY A 115 -3.92 6.74 23.55
CA GLY A 115 -4.50 5.39 23.55
C GLY A 115 -4.55 4.64 22.19
N ASN A 116 -3.92 5.14 21.12
CA ASN A 116 -3.87 4.46 19.82
C ASN A 116 -2.88 3.29 19.75
N GLN A 117 -2.01 3.16 20.74
CA GLN A 117 -0.99 2.10 20.76
C GLN A 117 -1.59 0.70 20.79
N GLU A 118 -2.61 0.48 21.62
CA GLU A 118 -3.29 -0.81 21.72
C GLU A 118 -3.95 -1.20 20.41
N LYS A 119 -4.61 -0.25 19.74
CA LYS A 119 -5.20 -0.46 18.42
C LYS A 119 -4.15 -0.80 17.36
N GLN A 120 -3.01 -0.10 17.36
CA GLN A 120 -1.91 -0.37 16.43
C GLN A 120 -1.29 -1.74 16.64
N GLU A 121 -1.04 -2.14 17.89
CA GLU A 121 -0.52 -3.47 18.20
C GLU A 121 -1.47 -4.57 17.73
N LYS A 122 -2.76 -4.36 17.90
CA LYS A 122 -3.80 -5.30 17.46
C LYS A 122 -3.84 -5.42 15.93
N LEU A 123 -3.77 -4.31 15.22
CA LEU A 123 -3.74 -4.29 13.75
C LEU A 123 -2.46 -4.93 13.21
N GLU A 124 -1.31 -4.64 13.80
CA GLU A 124 -0.05 -5.25 13.41
C GLU A 124 -0.06 -6.77 13.63
N LYS A 125 -0.60 -7.23 14.76
CA LYS A 125 -0.75 -8.65 15.05
C LYS A 125 -1.69 -9.33 14.04
N MET A 126 -2.78 -8.69 13.69
CA MET A 126 -3.70 -9.18 12.67
C MET A 126 -3.00 -9.30 11.31
N ASP A 127 -2.24 -8.29 10.91
CA ASP A 127 -1.50 -8.31 9.66
C ASP A 127 -0.46 -9.44 9.61
N ARG A 128 0.28 -9.66 10.70
CA ARG A 128 1.25 -10.76 10.80
C ARG A 128 0.58 -12.12 10.75
N THR A 129 -0.61 -12.25 11.33
CA THR A 129 -1.41 -13.48 11.24
C THR A 129 -1.85 -13.74 9.80
N VAL A 130 -2.30 -12.72 9.08
CA VAL A 130 -2.64 -12.83 7.66
C VAL A 130 -1.42 -13.20 6.82
N ASP A 131 -0.27 -12.59 7.07
CA ASP A 131 0.99 -12.93 6.40
C ASP A 131 1.32 -14.42 6.56
N GLU A 132 1.16 -14.95 7.78
CA GLU A 132 1.44 -16.36 8.08
C GLU A 132 0.45 -17.31 7.38
N ILE A 133 -0.83 -16.97 7.37
CA ILE A 133 -1.85 -17.75 6.65
C ILE A 133 -1.54 -17.79 5.15
N ARG A 134 -1.20 -16.66 4.56
CA ARG A 134 -0.85 -16.57 3.14
C ARG A 134 0.44 -17.33 2.81
N ARG A 135 1.40 -17.31 3.70
CA ARG A 135 2.63 -18.09 3.53
C ARG A 135 2.36 -19.58 3.49
N ARG A 136 1.45 -20.08 4.31
CA ARG A 136 1.11 -21.52 4.42
C ARG A 136 0.16 -21.99 3.33
N PHE A 137 -0.85 -21.20 3.00
CA PHE A 137 -1.99 -21.61 2.19
C PHE A 137 -2.12 -20.87 0.86
N GLY A 138 -1.22 -19.91 0.56
CA GLY A 138 -1.23 -19.12 -0.65
C GLY A 138 -1.81 -17.72 -0.43
N TYR A 139 -1.46 -16.82 -1.35
CA TYR A 139 -1.79 -15.40 -1.23
C TYR A 139 -3.29 -15.12 -1.12
N PHE A 140 -4.10 -15.82 -1.92
CA PHE A 140 -5.55 -15.62 -1.98
C PHE A 140 -6.34 -16.47 -0.99
N SER A 141 -5.67 -17.18 -0.08
CA SER A 141 -6.33 -18.02 0.92
C SER A 141 -7.19 -17.24 1.92
N ILE A 142 -6.84 -15.97 2.15
CA ILE A 142 -7.59 -15.04 2.96
C ILE A 142 -7.58 -13.67 2.29
N GLN A 143 -8.73 -13.02 2.21
CA GLN A 143 -8.87 -11.69 1.62
C GLN A 143 -9.81 -10.82 2.43
N ARG A 144 -9.63 -9.50 2.33
CA ARG A 144 -10.57 -8.53 2.89
C ARG A 144 -11.90 -8.57 2.15
N ALA A 145 -13.00 -8.34 2.86
CA ALA A 145 -14.36 -8.44 2.31
C ALA A 145 -14.56 -7.54 1.08
N VAL A 146 -13.98 -6.34 1.07
CA VAL A 146 -14.09 -5.40 -0.05
C VAL A 146 -13.54 -5.98 -1.36
N MET A 147 -12.58 -6.89 -1.30
CA MET A 147 -11.99 -7.53 -2.48
C MET A 147 -12.97 -8.41 -3.25
N TYR A 148 -14.01 -8.91 -2.58
CA TYR A 148 -15.05 -9.72 -3.23
C TYR A 148 -16.04 -8.91 -4.07
N GLN A 149 -16.03 -7.59 -3.97
CA GLN A 149 -16.92 -6.74 -4.76
C GLN A 149 -16.54 -6.67 -6.23
N ASP A 150 -15.26 -6.87 -6.56
CA ASP A 150 -14.78 -6.95 -7.93
C ASP A 150 -13.67 -7.99 -8.05
N LYS A 151 -14.01 -9.16 -8.58
CA LYS A 151 -13.05 -10.27 -8.71
C LYS A 151 -11.95 -9.99 -9.74
N VAL A 152 -12.23 -9.19 -10.75
CA VAL A 152 -11.25 -8.85 -11.79
C VAL A 152 -10.17 -7.96 -11.20
N LEU A 153 -10.56 -6.91 -10.48
CA LEU A 153 -9.62 -5.99 -9.85
C LEU A 153 -8.89 -6.62 -8.67
N SER A 154 -9.57 -7.45 -7.87
CA SER A 154 -9.00 -8.04 -6.66
C SER A 154 -8.04 -9.20 -6.92
N HIS A 155 -8.11 -9.84 -8.09
CA HIS A 155 -7.20 -10.91 -8.49
C HIS A 155 -5.93 -10.38 -9.16
N LEU A 156 -5.63 -9.12 -8.99
CA LEU A 156 -4.30 -8.61 -9.29
C LEU A 156 -3.29 -9.42 -8.48
N ASP A 157 -2.40 -10.08 -9.19
CA ASP A 157 -1.33 -10.83 -8.57
C ASP A 157 -0.23 -9.88 -8.08
N ALA A 158 -0.58 -9.06 -7.10
CA ALA A 158 0.36 -8.19 -6.42
C ALA A 158 1.48 -8.97 -5.71
N GLY A 159 1.28 -10.28 -5.52
CA GLY A 159 2.28 -11.17 -4.94
C GLY A 159 3.39 -11.55 -5.92
N THR A 160 3.11 -11.60 -7.23
CA THR A 160 4.11 -11.93 -8.26
C THR A 160 4.82 -10.72 -8.84
N HIS A 161 4.27 -9.53 -8.67
CA HIS A 161 5.00 -8.33 -8.99
C HIS A 161 6.07 -8.11 -7.90
N THR A 162 7.15 -8.85 -8.02
CA THR A 162 8.38 -8.60 -7.28
C THR A 162 8.86 -7.22 -7.67
N VAL A 163 8.45 -6.23 -6.92
CA VAL A 163 9.11 -4.95 -6.98
C VAL A 163 10.49 -5.21 -6.39
N HIS A 164 11.46 -5.21 -7.26
CA HIS A 164 12.83 -5.16 -6.80
C HIS A 164 12.96 -3.94 -5.89
N PRO A 165 13.66 -4.03 -4.76
CA PRO A 165 14.06 -2.85 -4.03
C PRO A 165 14.77 -1.97 -5.05
N HIS A 166 14.10 -0.92 -5.49
CA HIS A 166 14.71 0.00 -6.42
C HIS A 166 15.73 0.82 -5.65
N SER A 167 16.92 0.29 -5.58
CA SER A 167 18.07 1.15 -5.60
C SER A 167 18.16 1.69 -7.03
N TYR A 168 17.52 2.79 -7.31
CA TYR A 168 17.81 3.50 -8.52
C TYR A 168 19.20 4.07 -8.37
N PHE A 169 20.15 3.32 -8.87
CA PHE A 169 21.42 3.84 -9.26
C PHE A 169 21.25 4.35 -10.69
N HIS A 170 21.01 5.62 -10.80
CA HIS A 170 21.48 6.34 -11.96
C HIS A 170 22.51 7.33 -11.44
N GLY A 171 23.77 6.90 -11.66
CA GLY A 171 24.88 7.83 -11.62
C GLY A 171 24.72 8.85 -12.72
#